data_2581eb0c1eaf0b4a4f75ae9ee3823514
#
_entry.id   2581eb0c1eaf0b4a4f75ae9ee3823514
#
_cell.length_a   1.000
_cell.length_b   1.000
_cell.length_c   1.000
_cell.angle_alpha   90.00
_cell.angle_beta   90.00
_cell.angle_gamma   90.00
#
_symmetry.space_group_name_H-M   'P 1'
#
loop_
_entity.id
_entity.type
_entity.pdbx_description
1 polymer ?
#
loop_
_entity_poly.entity_id
_entity_poly.type
_entity_poly.pdbx_seq_one_letter_code
_entity_poly.pdbx_strand_id
1 'polypeptide(L)'
;TNMLKLLIKAPKAFWTIGLVQFFCWFAFMFMWTYTNGSIAANAFDAPTVEHLVDGVTKVVLDTKSLQYQNAADWVGVLFAVQAIGSVLWAICIPMFKDRRRVYSLSLVLGGIGFISTYFMHNPYMLFISFLLIGCAWAAMLALPFTILTNALSGGHMGTYLGLFNGTICIPQIIAAALGGSILSLFTPKGVLPPEINM
;
A
#
# COMPACT_ATOMS: atom_id res chain seq x y z
N THR A 1 25.01 -2.41 23.32
CA THR A 1 24.54 -1.08 22.90
C THR A 1 23.05 -0.96 23.22
N ASN A 2 22.68 0.07 23.95
CA ASN A 2 21.28 0.24 24.33
C ASN A 2 20.50 0.83 23.15
N MET A 3 19.68 0.02 22.49
CA MET A 3 18.85 0.42 21.33
C MET A 3 17.97 1.63 21.63
N LEU A 4 17.43 1.73 22.85
CA LEU A 4 16.59 2.86 23.25
C LEU A 4 17.37 4.18 23.25
N LYS A 5 18.63 4.17 23.71
CA LYS A 5 19.50 5.34 23.64
C LYS A 5 19.81 5.77 22.20
N LEU A 6 19.97 4.80 21.30
CA LEU A 6 20.19 5.10 19.88
C LEU A 6 18.96 5.72 19.25
N LEU A 7 17.75 5.22 19.56
CA LEU A 7 16.50 5.80 19.08
C LEU A 7 16.32 7.25 19.54
N ILE A 8 16.60 7.54 20.83
CA ILE A 8 16.48 8.92 21.37
C ILE A 8 17.48 9.85 20.68
N LYS A 9 18.66 9.36 20.32
CA LYS A 9 19.71 10.13 19.65
C LYS A 9 19.60 10.13 18.12
N ALA A 10 18.61 9.45 17.57
CA ALA A 10 18.43 9.36 16.12
C ALA A 10 18.24 10.74 15.48
N PRO A 11 18.82 10.99 14.29
CA PRO A 11 18.66 12.26 13.61
C PRO A 11 17.19 12.53 13.26
N LYS A 12 16.83 13.79 13.11
CA LYS A 12 15.46 14.19 12.74
C LYS A 12 14.98 13.51 11.47
N ALA A 13 15.88 13.29 10.51
CA ALA A 13 15.55 12.59 9.25
C ALA A 13 15.06 11.16 9.50
N PHE A 14 15.61 10.43 10.48
CA PHE A 14 15.15 9.10 10.86
C PHE A 14 13.65 9.10 11.21
N TRP A 15 13.22 10.02 12.07
CA TRP A 15 11.84 10.10 12.50
C TRP A 15 10.91 10.63 11.42
N THR A 16 11.33 11.65 10.66
CA THR A 16 10.51 12.24 9.60
C THR A 16 10.27 11.26 8.46
N ILE A 17 11.33 10.62 7.97
CA ILE A 17 11.22 9.62 6.89
C ILE A 17 10.54 8.36 7.43
N GLY A 18 10.80 7.98 8.68
CA GLY A 18 10.13 6.86 9.33
C GLY A 18 8.62 7.02 9.41
N LEU A 19 8.14 8.22 9.73
CA LEU A 19 6.71 8.51 9.75
C LEU A 19 6.08 8.41 8.36
N VAL A 20 6.76 8.93 7.33
CA VAL A 20 6.31 8.80 5.94
C VAL A 20 6.26 7.33 5.52
N GLN A 21 7.30 6.56 5.83
CA GLN A 21 7.35 5.12 5.57
C GLN A 21 6.22 4.37 6.27
N PHE A 22 5.92 4.72 7.51
CA PHE A 22 4.82 4.10 8.25
C PHE A 22 3.50 4.18 7.47
N PHE A 23 3.11 5.37 7.04
CA PHE A 23 1.86 5.55 6.29
C PHE A 23 1.89 4.92 4.90
N CYS A 24 3.04 4.96 4.21
CA CYS A 24 3.19 4.34 2.90
C CYS A 24 3.00 2.81 2.98
N TRP A 25 3.69 2.15 3.89
CA TRP A 25 3.58 0.70 4.05
C TRP A 25 2.22 0.27 4.60
N PHE A 26 1.60 1.08 5.44
CA PHE A 26 0.23 0.88 5.88
C PHE A 26 -0.73 0.87 4.68
N ALA A 27 -0.64 1.87 3.82
CA ALA A 27 -1.48 1.98 2.62
C ALA A 27 -1.27 0.81 1.65
N PHE A 28 -0.02 0.42 1.40
CA PHE A 28 0.28 -0.72 0.52
C PHE A 28 -0.17 -2.05 1.10
N MET A 29 -0.10 -2.24 2.40
CA MET A 29 -0.65 -3.45 3.03
C MET A 29 -2.17 -3.56 2.84
N PHE A 30 -2.89 -2.44 2.97
CA PHE A 30 -4.31 -2.36 2.62
C PHE A 30 -4.55 -2.72 1.15
N MET A 31 -3.75 -2.17 0.24
CA MET A 31 -3.84 -2.49 -1.18
C MET A 31 -3.69 -3.98 -1.42
N TRP A 32 -2.63 -4.60 -0.91
CA TRP A 32 -2.40 -6.03 -1.13
C TRP A 32 -3.49 -6.91 -0.53
N THR A 33 -4.06 -6.53 0.59
CA THR A 33 -5.07 -7.31 1.28
C THR A 33 -6.45 -7.22 0.61
N TYR A 34 -6.83 -6.04 0.13
CA TYR A 34 -8.21 -5.75 -0.26
C TYR A 34 -8.43 -5.48 -1.75
N THR A 35 -7.38 -5.31 -2.54
CA THR A 35 -7.50 -4.98 -3.97
C THR A 35 -8.30 -6.03 -4.74
N ASN A 36 -8.03 -7.30 -4.50
CA ASN A 36 -8.69 -8.38 -5.24
C ASN A 36 -10.22 -8.38 -4.98
N GLY A 37 -10.63 -8.31 -3.73
CA GLY A 37 -12.04 -8.24 -3.37
C GLY A 37 -12.73 -6.99 -3.90
N SER A 38 -12.07 -5.84 -3.79
CA SER A 38 -12.59 -4.57 -4.27
C SER A 38 -12.80 -4.56 -5.79
N ILE A 39 -11.83 -5.02 -6.56
CA ILE A 39 -11.93 -5.08 -8.03
C ILE A 39 -12.96 -6.12 -8.45
N ALA A 40 -13.02 -7.27 -7.79
CA ALA A 40 -14.01 -8.30 -8.06
C ALA A 40 -15.44 -7.75 -7.86
N ALA A 41 -15.68 -7.02 -6.78
CA ALA A 41 -17.00 -6.47 -6.48
C ALA A 41 -17.38 -5.30 -7.38
N ASN A 42 -16.45 -4.37 -7.63
CA ASN A 42 -16.79 -3.07 -8.24
C ASN A 42 -16.54 -3.00 -9.75
N ALA A 43 -15.65 -3.82 -10.29
CA ALA A 43 -15.31 -3.81 -11.72
C ALA A 43 -15.76 -5.06 -12.47
N PHE A 44 -15.96 -6.18 -11.77
CA PHE A 44 -16.37 -7.47 -12.36
C PHE A 44 -17.73 -7.96 -11.88
N ASP A 45 -18.41 -7.21 -11.01
CA ASP A 45 -19.73 -7.55 -10.47
C ASP A 45 -19.82 -8.98 -9.92
N ALA A 46 -18.79 -9.39 -9.17
CA ALA A 46 -18.73 -10.73 -8.62
C ALA A 46 -19.91 -11.00 -7.66
N PRO A 47 -20.57 -12.17 -7.75
CA PRO A 47 -21.70 -12.50 -6.90
C PRO A 47 -21.27 -12.72 -5.45
N THR A 48 -22.21 -12.58 -4.54
CA THR A 48 -22.04 -12.87 -3.11
C THR A 48 -22.76 -14.14 -2.72
N VAL A 49 -22.26 -14.82 -1.69
CA VAL A 49 -22.88 -16.00 -1.07
C VAL A 49 -23.01 -15.81 0.43
N GLU A 50 -24.00 -16.46 1.01
CA GLU A 50 -24.18 -16.47 2.47
C GLU A 50 -23.37 -17.60 3.08
N HIS A 51 -22.55 -17.27 4.07
CA HIS A 51 -21.82 -18.23 4.88
C HIS A 51 -22.24 -18.14 6.34
N LEU A 52 -22.53 -19.27 6.94
CA LEU A 52 -22.80 -19.37 8.37
C LEU A 52 -21.46 -19.52 9.10
N VAL A 53 -21.09 -18.50 9.89
CA VAL A 53 -19.90 -18.50 10.72
C VAL A 53 -20.32 -18.23 12.17
N ASP A 54 -20.03 -19.17 13.07
CA ASP A 54 -20.36 -19.08 14.49
C ASP A 54 -21.85 -18.75 14.77
N GLY A 55 -22.75 -19.33 13.97
CA GLY A 55 -24.20 -19.11 14.12
C GLY A 55 -24.71 -17.77 13.56
N VAL A 56 -23.84 -16.99 12.92
CA VAL A 56 -24.20 -15.73 12.26
C VAL A 56 -24.05 -15.88 10.74
N THR A 57 -25.08 -15.53 10.01
CA THR A 57 -25.03 -15.49 8.54
C THR A 57 -24.21 -14.28 8.10
N LYS A 58 -23.10 -14.52 7.40
CA LYS A 58 -22.27 -13.48 6.80
C LYS A 58 -22.36 -13.56 5.28
N VAL A 59 -22.53 -12.42 4.63
CA VAL A 59 -22.47 -12.31 3.18
C VAL A 59 -21.02 -12.07 2.76
N VAL A 60 -20.50 -12.92 1.89
CA VAL A 60 -19.12 -12.84 1.38
C VAL A 60 -19.13 -12.98 -0.14
N LEU A 61 -18.04 -12.54 -0.79
CA LEU A 61 -17.87 -12.76 -2.23
C LEU A 61 -17.74 -14.26 -2.53
N ASP A 62 -18.39 -14.69 -3.61
CA ASP A 62 -18.23 -16.05 -4.13
C ASP A 62 -16.89 -16.18 -4.84
N THR A 63 -15.89 -16.69 -4.14
CA THR A 63 -14.53 -16.87 -4.67
C THR A 63 -14.44 -17.95 -5.75
N LYS A 64 -15.48 -18.77 -5.91
CA LYS A 64 -15.57 -19.79 -6.97
C LYS A 64 -16.25 -19.28 -8.23
N SER A 65 -16.85 -18.10 -8.21
CA SER A 65 -17.50 -17.51 -9.37
C SER A 65 -16.49 -17.18 -10.47
N LEU A 66 -16.94 -17.25 -11.72
CA LEU A 66 -16.10 -16.88 -12.87
C LEU A 66 -15.67 -15.41 -12.81
N GLN A 67 -16.56 -14.52 -12.35
CA GLN A 67 -16.30 -13.10 -12.19
C GLN A 67 -15.17 -12.84 -11.19
N TYR A 68 -15.18 -13.55 -10.06
CA TYR A 68 -14.11 -13.42 -9.07
C TYR A 68 -12.77 -13.94 -9.61
N GLN A 69 -12.78 -15.05 -10.32
CA GLN A 69 -11.59 -15.63 -10.94
C GLN A 69 -10.99 -14.70 -12.01
N ASN A 70 -11.84 -14.13 -12.86
CA ASN A 70 -11.41 -13.16 -13.86
C ASN A 70 -10.85 -11.88 -13.20
N ALA A 71 -11.43 -11.43 -12.10
CA ALA A 71 -10.91 -10.31 -11.34
C ALA A 71 -9.53 -10.60 -10.74
N ALA A 72 -9.31 -11.81 -10.23
CA ALA A 72 -8.02 -12.23 -9.70
C ALA A 72 -6.93 -12.23 -10.78
N ASP A 73 -7.24 -12.74 -11.97
CA ASP A 73 -6.33 -12.70 -13.12
C ASP A 73 -6.00 -11.26 -13.53
N TRP A 74 -7.02 -10.39 -13.53
CA TRP A 74 -6.85 -8.98 -13.85
C TRP A 74 -6.00 -8.23 -12.82
N VAL A 75 -6.14 -8.54 -11.54
CA VAL A 75 -5.28 -8.01 -10.47
C VAL A 75 -3.82 -8.38 -10.72
N GLY A 76 -3.55 -9.61 -11.15
CA GLY A 76 -2.20 -10.00 -11.57
C GLY A 76 -1.64 -9.13 -12.70
N VAL A 77 -2.45 -8.84 -13.71
CA VAL A 77 -2.10 -7.91 -14.79
C VAL A 77 -1.86 -6.50 -14.28
N LEU A 78 -2.70 -6.01 -13.37
CA LEU A 78 -2.55 -4.68 -12.77
C LEU A 78 -1.25 -4.56 -11.96
N PHE A 79 -0.87 -5.58 -11.21
CA PHE A 79 0.42 -5.59 -10.51
C PHE A 79 1.61 -5.63 -11.47
N ALA A 80 1.48 -6.29 -12.62
CA ALA A 80 2.48 -6.22 -13.68
C ALA A 80 2.60 -4.80 -14.26
N VAL A 81 1.49 -4.12 -14.48
CA VAL A 81 1.45 -2.71 -14.89
C VAL A 81 2.08 -1.80 -13.85
N GLN A 82 1.81 -2.03 -12.57
CA GLN A 82 2.47 -1.33 -11.47
C GLN A 82 3.99 -1.52 -11.51
N ALA A 83 4.47 -2.73 -11.73
CA ALA A 83 5.89 -3.02 -11.85
C ALA A 83 6.53 -2.29 -13.03
N ILE A 84 5.86 -2.23 -14.17
CA ILE A 84 6.31 -1.45 -15.33
C ILE A 84 6.40 0.04 -14.98
N GLY A 85 5.37 0.58 -14.35
CA GLY A 85 5.37 1.97 -13.86
C GLY A 85 6.51 2.26 -12.89
N SER A 86 6.81 1.32 -12.00
CA SER A 86 7.94 1.41 -11.08
C SER A 86 9.28 1.49 -11.80
N VAL A 87 9.51 0.62 -12.79
CA VAL A 87 10.77 0.61 -13.56
C VAL A 87 10.94 1.91 -14.31
N LEU A 88 9.90 2.38 -15.00
CA LEU A 88 9.95 3.64 -15.75
C LEU A 88 10.22 4.83 -14.84
N TRP A 89 9.56 4.88 -13.68
CA TRP A 89 9.79 5.96 -12.73
C TRP A 89 11.15 5.90 -12.06
N ALA A 90 11.65 4.70 -11.76
CA ALA A 90 12.99 4.50 -11.21
C ALA A 90 14.08 5.06 -12.15
N ILE A 91 13.88 4.99 -13.45
CA ILE A 91 14.78 5.62 -14.44
C ILE A 91 14.70 7.15 -14.37
N CYS A 92 13.54 7.71 -14.06
CA CYS A 92 13.32 9.14 -13.95
C CYS A 92 13.85 9.75 -12.64
N ILE A 93 13.82 8.99 -11.54
CA ILE A 93 14.20 9.49 -10.20
C ILE A 93 15.58 10.17 -10.17
N PRO A 94 16.65 9.62 -10.75
CA PRO A 94 17.97 10.25 -10.74
C PRO A 94 18.04 11.58 -11.47
N MET A 95 17.08 11.89 -12.33
CA MET A 95 17.03 13.17 -13.07
C MET A 95 16.65 14.34 -12.16
N PHE A 96 16.09 14.09 -10.99
CA PHE A 96 15.75 15.11 -10.01
C PHE A 96 16.93 15.37 -9.07
N LYS A 97 17.23 16.63 -8.85
CA LYS A 97 18.36 17.04 -8.00
C LYS A 97 18.07 16.86 -6.51
N ASP A 98 16.83 17.08 -6.10
CA ASP A 98 16.40 17.02 -4.69
C ASP A 98 15.62 15.72 -4.43
N ARG A 99 16.24 14.82 -3.67
CA ARG A 99 15.67 13.52 -3.34
C ARG A 99 14.39 13.63 -2.53
N ARG A 100 14.29 14.60 -1.63
CA ARG A 100 13.08 14.78 -0.80
C ARG A 100 11.90 15.26 -1.65
N ARG A 101 12.16 16.16 -2.60
CA ARG A 101 11.12 16.65 -3.52
C ARG A 101 10.61 15.55 -4.44
N VAL A 102 11.49 14.75 -5.03
CA VAL A 102 11.06 13.64 -5.89
C VAL A 102 10.34 12.56 -5.10
N TYR A 103 10.75 12.33 -3.85
CA TYR A 103 10.02 11.41 -2.96
C TYR A 103 8.60 11.92 -2.69
N SER A 104 8.43 13.17 -2.32
CA SER A 104 7.11 13.78 -2.12
C SER A 104 6.26 13.74 -3.38
N LEU A 105 6.83 14.09 -4.53
CA LEU A 105 6.14 14.02 -5.82
C LEU A 105 5.67 12.60 -6.13
N SER A 106 6.53 11.61 -5.93
CA SER A 106 6.22 10.20 -6.17
C SER A 106 5.07 9.70 -5.29
N LEU A 107 5.07 10.10 -4.03
CA LEU A 107 4.00 9.73 -3.08
C LEU A 107 2.68 10.42 -3.43
N VAL A 108 2.72 11.67 -3.89
CA VAL A 108 1.52 12.38 -4.37
C VAL A 108 0.94 11.68 -5.61
N LEU A 109 1.78 11.28 -6.55
CA LEU A 109 1.34 10.52 -7.73
C LEU A 109 0.70 9.19 -7.32
N GLY A 110 1.31 8.47 -6.39
CA GLY A 110 0.75 7.24 -5.85
C GLY A 110 -0.59 7.45 -5.14
N GLY A 111 -0.70 8.51 -4.35
CA GLY A 111 -1.93 8.90 -3.68
C GLY A 111 -3.05 9.23 -4.66
N ILE A 112 -2.76 9.96 -5.73
CA ILE A 112 -3.69 10.21 -6.82
C ILE A 112 -4.11 8.89 -7.48
N GLY A 113 -3.16 7.96 -7.69
CA GLY A 113 -3.44 6.62 -8.20
C GLY A 113 -4.43 5.86 -7.31
N PHE A 114 -4.23 5.84 -6.00
CA PHE A 114 -5.14 5.20 -5.06
C PHE A 114 -6.53 5.85 -5.05
N ILE A 115 -6.61 7.17 -5.01
CA ILE A 115 -7.88 7.89 -5.04
C ILE A 115 -8.62 7.65 -6.36
N SER A 116 -7.91 7.62 -7.48
CA SER A 116 -8.49 7.39 -8.79
C SER A 116 -9.15 6.01 -8.93
N THR A 117 -8.67 4.99 -8.21
CA THR A 117 -9.29 3.66 -8.23
C THR A 117 -10.75 3.68 -7.78
N TYR A 118 -11.09 4.57 -6.86
CA TYR A 118 -12.47 4.73 -6.39
C TYR A 118 -13.44 5.17 -7.53
N PHE A 119 -12.96 5.97 -8.46
CA PHE A 119 -13.74 6.49 -9.58
C PHE A 119 -13.68 5.61 -10.83
N MET A 120 -12.79 4.62 -10.88
CA MET A 120 -12.56 3.78 -12.05
C MET A 120 -13.34 2.47 -11.94
N HIS A 121 -14.51 2.42 -12.58
CA HIS A 121 -15.32 1.20 -12.68
C HIS A 121 -14.96 0.33 -13.89
N ASN A 122 -14.28 0.91 -14.90
CA ASN A 122 -13.80 0.18 -16.05
C ASN A 122 -12.44 -0.49 -15.74
N PRO A 123 -12.30 -1.81 -15.90
CA PRO A 123 -11.05 -2.52 -15.63
C PRO A 123 -9.82 -1.96 -16.37
N TYR A 124 -10.00 -1.51 -17.62
CA TYR A 124 -8.91 -0.96 -18.43
C TYR A 124 -8.41 0.40 -17.93
N MET A 125 -9.27 1.23 -17.32
CA MET A 125 -8.88 2.52 -16.76
C MET A 125 -8.02 2.38 -15.51
N LEU A 126 -8.08 1.23 -14.83
CA LEU A 126 -7.24 0.91 -13.69
C LEU A 126 -5.74 0.83 -14.05
N PHE A 127 -5.38 0.65 -15.32
CA PHE A 127 -3.99 0.71 -15.76
C PHE A 127 -3.32 2.03 -15.43
N ILE A 128 -4.03 3.15 -15.63
CA ILE A 128 -3.53 4.49 -15.28
C ILE A 128 -3.29 4.60 -13.76
N SER A 129 -4.25 4.15 -12.97
CA SER A 129 -4.15 4.16 -11.50
C SER A 129 -2.94 3.37 -11.02
N PHE A 130 -2.73 2.17 -11.54
CA PHE A 130 -1.63 1.30 -11.12
C PHE A 130 -0.27 1.75 -11.65
N LEU A 131 -0.19 2.42 -12.79
CA LEU A 131 1.03 3.09 -13.23
C LEU A 131 1.46 4.18 -12.23
N LEU A 132 0.52 4.99 -11.76
CA LEU A 132 0.77 6.03 -10.76
C LEU A 132 1.18 5.43 -9.39
N ILE A 133 0.54 4.35 -8.98
CA ILE A 133 0.90 3.61 -7.76
C ILE A 133 2.33 3.06 -7.88
N GLY A 134 2.73 2.61 -9.07
CA GLY A 134 4.09 2.18 -9.36
C GLY A 134 5.14 3.25 -9.13
N CYS A 135 4.83 4.52 -9.38
CA CYS A 135 5.73 5.64 -9.07
C CYS A 135 6.03 5.73 -7.58
N ALA A 136 5.00 5.62 -6.73
CA ALA A 136 5.17 5.60 -5.29
C ALA A 136 5.96 4.37 -4.83
N TRP A 137 5.70 3.21 -5.39
CA TRP A 137 6.41 1.97 -5.07
C TRP A 137 7.90 2.09 -5.35
N ALA A 138 8.29 2.60 -6.52
CA ALA A 138 9.69 2.82 -6.87
C ALA A 138 10.39 3.75 -5.86
N ALA A 139 9.75 4.85 -5.51
CA ALA A 139 10.28 5.81 -4.55
C ALA A 139 10.38 5.23 -3.14
N MET A 140 9.41 4.46 -2.69
CA MET A 140 9.40 3.81 -1.37
C MET A 140 10.56 2.81 -1.21
N LEU A 141 10.97 2.14 -2.26
CA LEU A 141 12.07 1.19 -2.23
C LEU A 141 13.45 1.88 -2.29
N ALA A 142 13.57 2.96 -3.05
CA ALA A 142 14.87 3.57 -3.35
C ALA A 142 15.23 4.73 -2.42
N LEU A 143 14.31 5.65 -2.16
CA LEU A 143 14.63 6.96 -1.59
C LEU A 143 14.74 7.01 -0.05
N PRO A 144 13.90 6.33 0.74
CA PRO A 144 13.97 6.46 2.20
C PRO A 144 15.31 6.05 2.79
N PHE A 145 15.84 4.91 2.36
CA PHE A 145 17.14 4.43 2.82
C PHE A 145 18.29 5.33 2.34
N THR A 146 18.21 5.85 1.13
CA THR A 146 19.21 6.79 0.61
C THR A 146 19.20 8.11 1.37
N ILE A 147 18.05 8.67 1.66
CA ILE A 147 17.92 9.91 2.44
C ILE A 147 18.42 9.66 3.88
N LEU A 148 18.04 8.54 4.48
CA LEU A 148 18.46 8.18 5.82
C LEU A 148 19.96 7.98 5.92
N THR A 149 20.59 7.22 5.03
CA THR A 149 22.03 6.95 5.05
C THR A 149 22.85 8.22 4.88
N ASN A 150 22.38 9.18 4.08
CA ASN A 150 23.01 10.48 3.95
C ASN A 150 22.90 11.35 5.21
N ALA A 151 21.90 11.13 6.03
CA ALA A 151 21.71 11.84 7.30
C ALA A 151 22.44 11.19 8.48
N LEU A 152 22.79 9.91 8.36
CA LEU A 152 23.53 9.20 9.38
C LEU A 152 25.04 9.46 9.19
N SER A 153 25.69 9.94 10.24
CA SER A 153 27.14 10.13 10.27
C SER A 153 27.75 9.30 11.40
N GLY A 154 28.81 8.54 11.08
CA GLY A 154 29.57 7.78 12.06
C GLY A 154 29.08 6.38 12.35
N GLY A 155 29.30 5.89 13.57
CA GLY A 155 29.01 4.52 13.96
C GLY A 155 27.52 4.17 14.06
N HIS A 156 27.24 2.89 14.15
CA HIS A 156 25.90 2.32 14.33
C HIS A 156 24.95 2.43 13.11
N MET A 157 25.46 2.69 11.92
CA MET A 157 24.63 2.80 10.71
C MET A 157 23.76 1.54 10.50
N GLY A 158 24.35 0.35 10.61
CA GLY A 158 23.61 -0.90 10.48
C GLY A 158 22.50 -1.07 11.52
N THR A 159 22.76 -0.64 12.75
CA THR A 159 21.74 -0.65 13.82
C THR A 159 20.60 0.31 13.52
N TYR A 160 20.90 1.51 13.05
CA TYR A 160 19.85 2.48 12.64
C TYR A 160 19.04 1.98 11.45
N LEU A 161 19.67 1.38 10.45
CA LEU A 161 18.95 0.79 9.32
C LEU A 161 18.06 -0.38 9.75
N GLY A 162 18.54 -1.21 10.67
CA GLY A 162 17.75 -2.29 11.26
C GLY A 162 16.53 -1.78 12.04
N LEU A 163 16.72 -0.75 12.87
CA LEU A 163 15.62 -0.10 13.59
C LEU A 163 14.63 0.59 12.64
N PHE A 164 15.13 1.19 11.58
CA PHE A 164 14.31 1.82 10.54
C PHE A 164 13.41 0.80 9.81
N ASN A 165 13.84 -0.45 9.69
CA ASN A 165 13.00 -1.53 9.17
C ASN A 165 11.71 -1.72 9.98
N GLY A 166 11.68 -1.32 11.24
CA GLY A 166 10.46 -1.28 12.03
C GLY A 166 9.37 -0.40 11.41
N THR A 167 9.75 0.67 10.70
CA THR A 167 8.80 1.55 9.99
C THR A 167 8.14 0.86 8.78
N ILE A 168 8.68 -0.26 8.34
CA ILE A 168 8.13 -1.12 7.29
C ILE A 168 7.24 -2.20 7.92
N CYS A 169 7.73 -2.87 8.95
CA CYS A 169 7.06 -4.03 9.54
C CYS A 169 5.87 -3.64 10.44
N ILE A 170 6.04 -2.64 11.31
CA ILE A 170 5.01 -2.23 12.28
C ILE A 170 3.71 -1.80 11.59
N PRO A 171 3.71 -0.92 10.57
CA PRO A 171 2.48 -0.52 9.90
C PRO A 171 1.77 -1.69 9.20
N GLN A 172 2.52 -2.65 8.67
CA GLN A 172 1.94 -3.85 8.06
C GLN A 172 1.24 -4.73 9.09
N ILE A 173 1.85 -4.91 10.26
CA ILE A 173 1.24 -5.66 11.37
C ILE A 173 -0.04 -4.97 11.85
N ILE A 174 -0.01 -3.65 12.03
CA ILE A 174 -1.17 -2.86 12.44
C ILE A 174 -2.27 -2.94 11.37
N ALA A 175 -1.92 -2.78 10.10
CA ALA A 175 -2.87 -2.87 9.00
C ALA A 175 -3.51 -4.26 8.92
N ALA A 176 -2.75 -5.33 9.10
CA ALA A 176 -3.26 -6.69 9.11
C ALA A 176 -4.20 -6.95 10.30
N ALA A 177 -3.87 -6.43 11.48
CA ALA A 177 -4.67 -6.64 12.69
C ALA A 177 -5.94 -5.80 12.72
N LEU A 178 -5.88 -4.55 12.26
CA LEU A 178 -6.96 -3.56 12.40
C LEU A 178 -7.70 -3.25 11.09
N GLY A 179 -7.21 -3.74 9.96
CA GLY A 179 -7.72 -3.39 8.63
C GLY A 179 -9.22 -3.66 8.47
N GLY A 180 -9.67 -4.84 8.85
CA GLY A 180 -11.09 -5.19 8.80
C GLY A 180 -11.96 -4.28 9.68
N SER A 181 -11.50 -3.95 10.88
CA SER A 181 -12.19 -3.04 11.79
C SER A 181 -12.26 -1.61 11.24
N ILE A 182 -11.17 -1.14 10.63
CA ILE A 182 -11.13 0.19 10.00
C ILE A 182 -12.10 0.25 8.82
N LEU A 183 -12.10 -0.75 7.95
CA LEU A 183 -13.02 -0.81 6.81
C LEU A 183 -14.48 -0.87 7.24
N SER A 184 -14.78 -1.57 8.33
CA SER A 184 -16.15 -1.66 8.86
C SER A 184 -16.73 -0.30 9.27
N LEU A 185 -15.89 0.69 9.57
CA LEU A 185 -16.33 2.06 9.86
C LEU A 185 -16.91 2.77 8.64
N PHE A 186 -16.49 2.38 7.44
CA PHE A 186 -16.93 2.97 6.18
C PHE A 186 -18.06 2.17 5.51
N THR A 187 -18.44 1.03 6.09
CA THR A 187 -19.50 0.16 5.57
C THR A 187 -20.80 0.40 6.33
N PRO A 188 -21.93 0.64 5.67
CA PRO A 188 -23.23 0.70 6.33
C PRO A 188 -23.53 -0.61 7.07
N LYS A 189 -23.95 -0.48 8.32
CA LYS A 189 -24.24 -1.64 9.16
C LYS A 189 -25.30 -2.53 8.49
N GLY A 190 -24.97 -3.79 8.27
CA GLY A 190 -25.88 -4.83 7.82
C GLY A 190 -26.00 -5.04 6.32
N VAL A 191 -25.13 -4.42 5.48
CA VAL A 191 -25.31 -4.52 4.03
C VAL A 191 -24.30 -5.45 3.37
N LEU A 192 -23.00 -5.24 3.45
CA LEU A 192 -22.02 -6.07 2.74
C LEU A 192 -20.69 -6.12 3.52
N PRO A 193 -19.85 -7.15 3.28
CA PRO A 193 -18.50 -7.17 3.87
C PRO A 193 -17.69 -5.92 3.45
N PRO A 194 -16.77 -5.46 4.31
CA PRO A 194 -15.99 -4.25 4.04
C PRO A 194 -15.26 -4.25 2.70
N GLU A 195 -14.75 -5.40 2.29
CA GLU A 195 -14.01 -5.57 1.04
C GLU A 195 -14.85 -5.31 -0.23
N ILE A 196 -16.17 -5.29 -0.13
CA ILE A 196 -17.06 -5.06 -1.27
C ILE A 196 -17.29 -3.56 -1.52
N ASN A 197 -17.11 -2.72 -0.51
CA ASN A 197 -17.42 -1.29 -0.56
C ASN A 197 -16.19 -0.38 -0.76
N MET A 198 -15.06 -0.94 -1.18
CA MET A 198 -13.86 -0.15 -1.50
C MET A 198 -13.85 0.31 -2.94
#